data_5a92af583385b7f876e64243b1b9aed5
#
_entry.id   5a92af583385b7f876e64243b1b9aed5
#
_cell.length_a   1.000
_cell.length_b   1.000
_cell.length_c   1.000
_cell.angle_alpha   90.00
_cell.angle_beta   90.00
_cell.angle_gamma   90.00
#
_symmetry.space_group_name_H-M   'P 1'
#
loop_
_entity.id
_entity.type
_entity.pdbx_description
1 polymer ?
#
loop_
_entity_poly.entity_id
_entity_poly.type
_entity_poly.pdbx_seq_one_letter_code
_entity_poly.pdbx_strand_id
1 'polypeptide(L)'
;EFRRVLFRSREGTDLFLKSARRSLESKCKLDSKPGQHGRTSGARTSDYGNQLREKQKVKRMYGVLERQFRRYFAEADRRKGNTGETLLQLLESRLDNVVYRLGFASTRAEARQLVSHKAIVVNGEVVNIPSYSVRVGDVVAVREKAKKQTRIAEALSLAEQSGFPLWVSVDAKKMEGSLKTLPDRGDYNQEINESLIVELYSR
;
A
#
# COMPACT_ATOMS: atom_id res chain seq x y z
N GLU A 1 13.29 2.12 10.97
CA GLU A 1 12.45 3.31 11.14
C GLU A 1 12.99 4.54 10.41
N PHE A 2 14.27 4.83 10.54
CA PHE A 2 14.96 5.96 9.90
C PHE A 2 14.77 6.02 8.38
N ARG A 3 14.89 4.89 7.66
CA ARG A 3 14.69 4.84 6.20
C ARG A 3 13.28 5.27 5.77
N ARG A 4 12.26 4.97 6.55
CA ARG A 4 10.87 5.33 6.23
C ARG A 4 10.64 6.83 6.30
N VAL A 5 11.27 7.51 7.26
CA VAL A 5 11.24 8.97 7.37
C VAL A 5 11.93 9.61 6.18
N LEU A 6 13.12 9.13 5.80
CA LEU A 6 13.87 9.63 4.64
C LEU A 6 13.09 9.49 3.33
N PHE A 7 12.35 8.40 3.16
CA PHE A 7 11.53 8.21 1.95
C PHE A 7 10.41 9.26 1.87
N ARG A 8 9.70 9.54 2.96
CA ARG A 8 8.68 10.59 3.01
C ARG A 8 9.24 11.96 2.68
N SER A 9 10.29 12.38 3.38
CA SER A 9 10.94 13.68 3.13
C SER A 9 11.48 13.80 1.70
N ARG A 10 11.87 12.69 1.06
CA ARG A 10 12.34 12.69 -0.33
C ARG A 10 11.21 12.91 -1.34
N GLU A 11 10.03 12.31 -1.10
CA GLU A 11 8.87 12.42 -1.99
C GLU A 11 7.99 13.63 -1.67
N GLY A 12 8.16 14.26 -0.49
CA GLY A 12 7.39 15.43 -0.05
C GLY A 12 5.91 15.15 0.25
N THR A 13 5.51 13.87 0.30
CA THR A 13 4.13 13.44 0.50
C THR A 13 4.02 12.33 1.54
N ASP A 14 2.82 12.10 2.08
CA ASP A 14 2.62 10.94 2.96
C ASP A 14 2.59 9.63 2.16
N LEU A 15 3.46 8.73 2.52
CA LEU A 15 3.52 7.39 1.96
C LEU A 15 2.78 6.34 2.80
N PHE A 16 2.06 6.76 3.84
CA PHE A 16 1.33 5.87 4.77
C PHE A 16 2.17 4.71 5.32
N LEU A 17 3.47 4.98 5.56
CA LEU A 17 4.42 3.97 6.05
C LEU A 17 4.43 3.81 7.57
N LYS A 18 3.76 4.72 8.28
CA LYS A 18 3.61 4.70 9.75
C LYS A 18 2.13 4.73 10.11
N SER A 19 1.78 4.17 11.27
CA SER A 19 0.40 4.19 11.75
C SER A 19 -0.12 5.62 11.93
N ALA A 20 -1.42 5.81 11.75
CA ALA A 20 -2.11 7.09 11.88
C ALA A 20 -2.16 7.65 13.33
N ARG A 21 -1.65 6.91 14.33
CA ARG A 21 -1.68 7.29 15.76
C ARG A 21 -1.03 8.63 16.09
N ARG A 22 -0.12 9.14 15.26
CA ARG A 22 0.53 10.43 15.43
C ARG A 22 0.50 11.23 14.14
N SER A 23 0.36 12.56 14.24
CA SER A 23 0.39 13.45 13.07
C SER A 23 1.71 13.34 12.30
N LEU A 24 1.66 13.62 11.01
CA LEU A 24 2.83 13.60 10.11
C LEU A 24 3.88 14.63 10.51
N GLU A 25 3.46 15.82 10.88
CA GLU A 25 4.33 16.94 11.26
C GLU A 25 5.22 16.58 12.45
N SER A 26 4.68 15.82 13.42
CA SER A 26 5.46 15.35 14.58
C SER A 26 6.49 14.26 14.24
N LYS A 27 6.40 13.65 13.04
CA LYS A 27 7.22 12.49 12.67
C LYS A 27 8.31 12.77 11.66
N CYS A 28 8.15 13.75 10.79
CA CYS A 28 9.12 14.05 9.74
C CYS A 28 8.96 15.48 9.20
N LYS A 29 10.07 16.07 8.79
CA LYS A 29 10.09 17.33 8.05
C LYS A 29 9.85 17.04 6.58
N LEU A 30 8.68 17.41 6.06
CA LEU A 30 8.33 17.19 4.65
C LEU A 30 9.00 18.21 3.73
N ASP A 31 9.22 19.43 4.23
CA ASP A 31 9.72 20.57 3.44
C ASP A 31 11.21 20.49 3.12
N SER A 32 11.96 19.60 3.77
CA SER A 32 13.39 19.47 3.52
C SER A 32 13.72 18.08 2.97
N LYS A 33 14.32 18.05 1.77
CA LYS A 33 14.85 16.82 1.20
C LYS A 33 15.96 16.25 2.09
N PRO A 34 16.11 14.94 2.23
CA PRO A 34 17.16 14.35 3.04
C PRO A 34 18.54 14.53 2.39
N GLY A 35 19.57 14.64 3.21
CA GLY A 35 20.96 14.75 2.81
C GLY A 35 21.56 16.12 3.06
N GLN A 36 22.90 16.23 2.92
CA GLN A 36 23.67 17.43 3.20
C GLN A 36 23.19 18.64 2.40
N HIS A 37 22.83 18.44 1.12
CA HIS A 37 22.37 19.48 0.20
C HIS A 37 20.84 19.57 0.09
N GLY A 38 20.09 18.93 1.00
CA GLY A 38 18.63 18.86 0.90
C GLY A 38 17.94 20.23 0.90
N ARG A 39 18.47 21.19 1.67
CA ARG A 39 17.92 22.54 1.79
C ARG A 39 18.22 23.42 0.55
N THR A 40 19.33 23.17 -0.12
CA THR A 40 19.79 23.95 -1.29
C THR A 40 19.35 23.32 -2.64
N SER A 41 18.74 22.15 -2.61
CA SER A 41 18.28 21.42 -3.79
C SER A 41 16.96 22.01 -4.34
N GLY A 42 17.03 23.22 -4.90
CA GLY A 42 15.92 23.92 -5.56
C GLY A 42 15.87 23.78 -7.09
N ALA A 43 16.75 22.97 -7.69
CA ALA A 43 16.78 22.80 -9.15
C ALA A 43 15.46 22.27 -9.70
N ARG A 44 15.01 22.83 -10.84
CA ARG A 44 13.87 22.33 -11.60
C ARG A 44 14.08 20.87 -11.95
N THR A 45 13.09 20.04 -11.62
CA THR A 45 13.13 18.60 -11.96
C THR A 45 12.84 18.44 -13.46
N SER A 46 13.61 17.57 -14.14
CA SER A 46 13.30 17.16 -15.51
C SER A 46 12.09 16.25 -15.55
N ASP A 47 11.48 16.10 -16.73
CA ASP A 47 10.32 15.20 -16.91
C ASP A 47 10.65 13.78 -16.50
N TYR A 48 11.83 13.27 -16.89
CA TYR A 48 12.33 11.99 -16.39
C TYR A 48 12.42 11.94 -14.87
N GLY A 49 12.89 13.03 -14.25
CA GLY A 49 12.97 13.13 -12.79
C GLY A 49 11.59 13.02 -12.13
N ASN A 50 10.57 13.67 -12.69
CA ASN A 50 9.19 13.60 -12.20
C ASN A 50 8.61 12.20 -12.35
N GLN A 51 8.75 11.59 -13.51
CA GLN A 51 8.32 10.21 -13.78
C GLN A 51 8.99 9.21 -12.84
N LEU A 52 10.30 9.34 -12.63
CA LEU A 52 11.05 8.49 -11.70
C LEU A 52 10.58 8.67 -10.25
N ARG A 53 10.30 9.90 -9.81
CA ARG A 53 9.79 10.18 -8.45
C ARG A 53 8.43 9.56 -8.25
N GLU A 54 7.53 9.70 -9.21
CA GLU A 54 6.20 9.13 -9.12
C GLU A 54 6.24 7.60 -9.01
N LYS A 55 7.02 6.94 -9.86
CA LYS A 55 7.27 5.49 -9.74
C LYS A 55 7.83 5.11 -8.37
N GLN A 56 8.82 5.84 -7.87
CA GLN A 56 9.44 5.55 -6.57
C GLN A 56 8.47 5.77 -5.41
N LYS A 57 7.60 6.78 -5.50
CA LYS A 57 6.54 7.05 -4.54
C LYS A 57 5.60 5.84 -4.41
N VAL A 58 5.01 5.40 -5.51
CA VAL A 58 4.09 4.26 -5.54
C VAL A 58 4.79 2.98 -5.08
N LYS A 59 5.97 2.67 -5.63
CA LYS A 59 6.76 1.50 -5.23
C LYS A 59 7.03 1.45 -3.72
N ARG A 60 7.35 2.58 -3.10
CA ARG A 60 7.61 2.68 -1.66
C ARG A 60 6.34 2.58 -0.83
N MET A 61 5.25 3.17 -1.30
CA MET A 61 3.94 3.10 -0.65
C MET A 61 3.47 1.65 -0.48
N TYR A 62 3.59 0.84 -1.54
CA TYR A 62 3.23 -0.59 -1.50
C TYR A 62 4.36 -1.51 -1.00
N GLY A 63 5.55 -0.98 -0.72
CA GLY A 63 6.68 -1.77 -0.22
C GLY A 63 7.20 -2.82 -1.21
N VAL A 64 7.06 -2.59 -2.51
CA VAL A 64 7.45 -3.51 -3.59
C VAL A 64 8.86 -3.22 -4.08
N LEU A 65 9.64 -4.26 -4.40
CA LEU A 65 10.96 -4.11 -5.02
C LEU A 65 10.86 -3.85 -6.52
N GLU A 66 11.89 -3.23 -7.11
CA GLU A 66 11.89 -2.81 -8.52
C GLU A 66 11.58 -3.96 -9.49
N ARG A 67 12.23 -5.11 -9.31
CA ARG A 67 12.00 -6.29 -10.16
C ARG A 67 10.55 -6.78 -10.12
N GLN A 68 9.93 -6.74 -8.96
CA GLN A 68 8.55 -7.14 -8.79
C GLN A 68 7.59 -6.08 -9.34
N PHE A 69 7.90 -4.80 -9.15
CA PHE A 69 7.11 -3.69 -9.69
C PHE A 69 7.09 -3.73 -11.24
N ARG A 70 8.22 -3.98 -11.87
CA ARG A 70 8.31 -4.22 -13.33
C ARG A 70 7.42 -5.36 -13.80
N ARG A 71 7.35 -6.46 -13.05
CA ARG A 71 6.47 -7.59 -13.40
C ARG A 71 5.00 -7.20 -13.33
N TYR A 72 4.59 -6.41 -12.32
CA TYR A 72 3.23 -5.87 -12.24
C TYR A 72 2.93 -4.94 -13.40
N PHE A 73 3.87 -4.10 -13.80
CA PHE A 73 3.71 -3.22 -14.94
C PHE A 73 3.55 -4.02 -16.25
N ALA A 74 4.42 -4.98 -16.52
CA ALA A 74 4.32 -5.84 -17.69
C ALA A 74 2.99 -6.62 -17.74
N GLU A 75 2.49 -7.08 -16.59
CA GLU A 75 1.18 -7.75 -16.52
C GLU A 75 0.04 -6.76 -16.75
N ALA A 76 0.13 -5.53 -16.25
CA ALA A 76 -0.85 -4.49 -16.48
C ALA A 76 -0.91 -4.07 -17.96
N ASP A 77 0.24 -3.93 -18.59
CA ASP A 77 0.38 -3.57 -20.00
C ASP A 77 -0.18 -4.64 -20.95
N ARG A 78 -0.05 -5.91 -20.55
CA ARG A 78 -0.60 -7.06 -21.30
C ARG A 78 -2.13 -7.12 -21.24
N ARG A 79 -2.75 -6.55 -20.22
CA ARG A 79 -4.22 -6.57 -20.05
C ARG A 79 -4.89 -5.49 -20.88
N LYS A 80 -6.11 -5.79 -21.35
CA LYS A 80 -6.93 -4.79 -22.04
C LYS A 80 -7.40 -3.71 -21.06
N GLY A 81 -7.37 -2.46 -21.46
CA GLY A 81 -7.84 -1.31 -20.69
C GLY A 81 -6.73 -0.32 -20.35
N ASN A 82 -6.94 0.49 -19.33
CA ASN A 82 -5.96 1.48 -18.88
C ASN A 82 -4.84 0.80 -18.07
N THR A 83 -3.61 0.83 -18.61
CA THR A 83 -2.44 0.21 -17.99
C THR A 83 -2.15 0.77 -16.60
N GLY A 84 -2.29 2.07 -16.39
CA GLY A 84 -2.04 2.71 -15.10
C GLY A 84 -3.04 2.27 -14.04
N GLU A 85 -4.32 2.25 -14.35
CA GLU A 85 -5.38 1.78 -13.46
C GLU A 85 -5.23 0.29 -13.15
N THR A 86 -4.99 -0.53 -14.18
CA THR A 86 -4.74 -1.97 -14.00
C THR A 86 -3.53 -2.24 -13.10
N LEU A 87 -2.46 -1.44 -13.22
CA LEU A 87 -1.30 -1.52 -12.34
C LEU A 87 -1.68 -1.27 -10.88
N LEU A 88 -2.46 -0.22 -10.62
CA LEU A 88 -2.93 0.10 -9.27
C LEU A 88 -3.85 -1.00 -8.72
N GLN A 89 -4.75 -1.55 -9.52
CA GLN A 89 -5.62 -2.68 -9.15
C GLN A 89 -4.80 -3.91 -8.76
N LEU A 90 -3.75 -4.24 -9.54
CA LEU A 90 -2.84 -5.34 -9.22
C LEU A 90 -2.07 -5.11 -7.92
N LEU A 91 -1.71 -3.88 -7.61
CA LEU A 91 -1.03 -3.54 -6.36
C LEU A 91 -1.99 -3.57 -5.16
N GLU A 92 -3.24 -3.14 -5.33
CA GLU A 92 -4.26 -3.18 -4.27
C GLU A 92 -4.75 -4.61 -4.00
N SER A 93 -4.82 -5.49 -5.01
CA SER A 93 -5.25 -6.88 -4.84
C SER A 93 -4.22 -7.79 -4.15
N ARG A 94 -3.05 -7.30 -3.80
CA ARG A 94 -2.05 -8.06 -3.04
C ARG A 94 -2.53 -8.34 -1.62
N LEU A 95 -2.30 -9.56 -1.13
CA LEU A 95 -2.76 -9.98 0.20
C LEU A 95 -2.24 -9.08 1.33
N ASP A 96 -0.95 -8.68 1.28
CA ASP A 96 -0.40 -7.76 2.28
C ASP A 96 -1.12 -6.40 2.29
N ASN A 97 -1.55 -5.92 1.14
CA ASN A 97 -2.28 -4.67 1.04
C ASN A 97 -3.77 -4.85 1.41
N VAL A 98 -4.42 -5.92 0.98
CA VAL A 98 -5.82 -6.23 1.36
C VAL A 98 -5.95 -6.34 2.88
N VAL A 99 -5.03 -7.05 3.55
CA VAL A 99 -4.99 -7.16 5.03
C VAL A 99 -4.88 -5.77 5.69
N TYR A 100 -4.10 -4.87 5.11
CA TYR A 100 -4.03 -3.47 5.58
C TYR A 100 -5.35 -2.72 5.36
N ARG A 101 -5.99 -2.86 4.18
CA ARG A 101 -7.26 -2.21 3.85
C ARG A 101 -8.44 -2.72 4.68
N LEU A 102 -8.41 -4.00 5.07
CA LEU A 102 -9.37 -4.60 5.99
C LEU A 102 -9.18 -4.16 7.47
N GLY A 103 -8.11 -3.38 7.75
CA GLY A 103 -7.85 -2.86 9.08
C GLY A 103 -7.19 -3.84 10.06
N PHE A 104 -6.78 -5.04 9.61
CA PHE A 104 -6.12 -6.02 10.49
C PHE A 104 -4.69 -5.62 10.85
N ALA A 105 -4.16 -4.59 10.23
CA ALA A 105 -2.85 -4.02 10.53
C ALA A 105 -2.85 -2.50 10.39
N SER A 106 -2.12 -1.81 11.24
CA SER A 106 -2.00 -0.35 11.21
C SER A 106 -1.10 0.18 10.08
N THR A 107 -0.31 -0.68 9.45
CA THR A 107 0.57 -0.35 8.31
C THR A 107 0.73 -1.53 7.37
N ARG A 108 1.03 -1.27 6.08
CA ARG A 108 1.33 -2.32 5.09
C ARG A 108 2.52 -3.21 5.50
N ALA A 109 3.50 -2.66 6.21
CA ALA A 109 4.64 -3.44 6.70
C ALA A 109 4.23 -4.43 7.80
N GLU A 110 3.33 -4.04 8.67
CA GLU A 110 2.74 -4.91 9.69
C GLU A 110 1.86 -5.98 9.05
N ALA A 111 0.99 -5.60 8.11
CA ALA A 111 0.18 -6.53 7.33
C ALA A 111 1.05 -7.61 6.66
N ARG A 112 2.14 -7.18 6.02
CA ARG A 112 3.11 -8.10 5.42
C ARG A 112 3.72 -9.06 6.43
N GLN A 113 4.02 -8.58 7.63
CA GLN A 113 4.53 -9.44 8.72
C GLN A 113 3.47 -10.46 9.16
N LEU A 114 2.20 -10.04 9.34
CA LEU A 114 1.11 -10.94 9.70
C LEU A 114 0.94 -12.07 8.67
N VAL A 115 0.95 -11.74 7.38
CA VAL A 115 0.87 -12.73 6.31
C VAL A 115 2.07 -13.68 6.36
N SER A 116 3.30 -13.16 6.41
CA SER A 116 4.52 -13.98 6.42
C SER A 116 4.58 -14.90 7.64
N HIS A 117 4.03 -14.48 8.77
CA HIS A 117 3.97 -15.27 10.02
C HIS A 117 2.75 -16.20 10.09
N LYS A 118 2.06 -16.44 8.95
CA LYS A 118 0.93 -17.38 8.85
C LYS A 118 -0.24 -17.02 9.79
N ALA A 119 -0.45 -15.72 10.06
CA ALA A 119 -1.55 -15.22 10.87
C ALA A 119 -2.83 -15.00 10.07
N ILE A 120 -2.79 -15.10 8.75
CA ILE A 120 -3.89 -14.82 7.82
C ILE A 120 -4.29 -16.10 7.09
N VAL A 121 -5.60 -16.26 6.91
CA VAL A 121 -6.22 -17.31 6.08
C VAL A 121 -7.01 -16.66 4.93
N VAL A 122 -7.04 -17.33 3.79
CA VAL A 122 -7.86 -16.96 2.64
C VAL A 122 -8.72 -18.16 2.29
N ASN A 123 -10.04 -17.98 2.28
CA ASN A 123 -11.02 -19.05 2.04
C ASN A 123 -10.78 -20.27 2.95
N GLY A 124 -10.39 -20.04 4.21
CA GLY A 124 -10.10 -21.10 5.19
C GLY A 124 -8.69 -21.68 5.15
N GLU A 125 -7.89 -21.38 4.12
CA GLU A 125 -6.53 -21.89 3.97
C GLU A 125 -5.48 -20.87 4.42
N VAL A 126 -4.40 -21.37 5.06
CA VAL A 126 -3.31 -20.50 5.52
C VAL A 126 -2.44 -20.06 4.36
N VAL A 127 -2.40 -18.77 4.06
CA VAL A 127 -1.55 -18.18 3.03
C VAL A 127 -0.44 -17.34 3.67
N ASN A 128 0.82 -17.65 3.35
CA ASN A 128 2.00 -16.94 3.88
C ASN A 128 2.75 -16.13 2.80
N ILE A 129 2.15 -15.93 1.64
CA ILE A 129 2.75 -15.21 0.52
C ILE A 129 2.15 -13.80 0.45
N PRO A 130 2.90 -12.73 0.82
CA PRO A 130 2.38 -11.36 0.80
C PRO A 130 1.93 -10.86 -0.58
N SER A 131 2.50 -11.41 -1.64
CA SER A 131 2.16 -11.07 -3.04
C SER A 131 1.04 -11.93 -3.63
N TYR A 132 0.39 -12.78 -2.83
CA TYR A 132 -0.79 -13.52 -3.25
C TYR A 132 -1.86 -12.54 -3.76
N SER A 133 -2.43 -12.81 -4.92
CA SER A 133 -3.48 -11.97 -5.52
C SER A 133 -4.84 -12.43 -5.03
N VAL A 134 -5.46 -11.61 -4.21
CA VAL A 134 -6.83 -11.81 -3.72
C VAL A 134 -7.81 -11.46 -4.82
N ARG A 135 -8.82 -12.29 -5.02
CA ARG A 135 -9.88 -12.11 -6.02
C ARG A 135 -11.15 -11.55 -5.38
N VAL A 136 -11.99 -10.98 -6.20
CA VAL A 136 -13.33 -10.57 -5.78
C VAL A 136 -14.10 -11.78 -5.29
N GLY A 137 -14.70 -11.66 -4.10
CA GLY A 137 -15.41 -12.75 -3.42
C GLY A 137 -14.56 -13.58 -2.47
N ASP A 138 -13.21 -13.48 -2.50
CA ASP A 138 -12.35 -14.17 -1.53
C ASP A 138 -12.58 -13.61 -0.12
N VAL A 139 -12.68 -14.52 0.85
CA VAL A 139 -12.79 -14.20 2.27
C VAL A 139 -11.41 -14.27 2.90
N VAL A 140 -10.96 -13.15 3.45
CA VAL A 140 -9.69 -13.00 4.17
C VAL A 140 -9.97 -12.87 5.65
N ALA A 141 -9.43 -13.75 6.46
CA ALA A 141 -9.66 -13.76 7.91
C ALA A 141 -8.37 -13.86 8.72
N VAL A 142 -8.45 -13.43 9.97
CA VAL A 142 -7.39 -13.64 10.95
C VAL A 142 -7.51 -15.03 11.53
N ARG A 143 -6.42 -15.80 11.50
CA ARG A 143 -6.35 -17.15 12.06
C ARG A 143 -6.66 -17.12 13.56
N GLU A 144 -7.43 -18.12 14.07
CA GLU A 144 -7.88 -18.18 15.48
C GLU A 144 -6.74 -17.96 16.49
N LYS A 145 -5.59 -18.59 16.27
CA LYS A 145 -4.41 -18.42 17.13
C LYS A 145 -3.87 -16.99 17.16
N ALA A 146 -4.09 -16.24 16.09
CA ALA A 146 -3.61 -14.87 15.94
C ALA A 146 -4.60 -13.80 16.44
N LYS A 147 -5.88 -14.12 16.58
CA LYS A 147 -6.93 -13.20 17.08
C LYS A 147 -6.63 -12.67 18.48
N LYS A 148 -5.85 -13.41 19.28
CA LYS A 148 -5.43 -13.00 20.63
C LYS A 148 -4.39 -11.86 20.65
N GLN A 149 -3.85 -11.45 19.50
CA GLN A 149 -2.84 -10.41 19.43
C GLN A 149 -3.49 -9.03 19.59
N THR A 150 -3.15 -8.31 20.65
CA THR A 150 -3.68 -6.97 20.96
C THR A 150 -3.47 -5.96 19.83
N ARG A 151 -2.35 -6.04 19.10
CA ARG A 151 -2.04 -5.18 17.97
C ARG A 151 -3.07 -5.25 16.83
N ILE A 152 -3.69 -6.43 16.60
CA ILE A 152 -4.72 -6.61 15.55
C ILE A 152 -6.01 -5.93 16.01
N ALA A 153 -6.42 -6.13 17.26
CA ALA A 153 -7.59 -5.47 17.83
C ALA A 153 -7.44 -3.94 17.84
N GLU A 154 -6.29 -3.44 18.22
CA GLU A 154 -5.98 -1.99 18.18
C GLU A 154 -5.98 -1.42 16.75
N ALA A 155 -5.43 -2.17 15.78
CA ALA A 155 -5.44 -1.74 14.38
C ALA A 155 -6.87 -1.68 13.84
N LEU A 156 -7.69 -2.67 14.18
CA LEU A 156 -9.08 -2.75 13.76
C LEU A 156 -9.92 -1.60 14.34
N SER A 157 -9.76 -1.29 15.63
CA SER A 157 -10.44 -0.14 16.25
C SER A 157 -10.08 1.20 15.61
N LEU A 158 -8.81 1.38 15.21
CA LEU A 158 -8.38 2.57 14.46
C LEU A 158 -8.99 2.62 13.05
N ALA A 159 -9.12 1.47 12.40
CA ALA A 159 -9.72 1.37 11.07
C ALA A 159 -11.24 1.65 11.13
N GLU A 160 -11.93 1.20 12.15
CA GLU A 160 -13.35 1.51 12.37
C GLU A 160 -13.59 3.02 12.56
N GLN A 161 -12.71 3.71 13.28
CA GLN A 161 -12.78 5.17 13.45
C GLN A 161 -12.54 5.93 12.15
N SER A 162 -11.64 5.42 11.30
CA SER A 162 -11.27 6.05 10.02
C SER A 162 -12.25 5.71 8.89
N GLY A 163 -13.06 4.65 9.07
CA GLY A 163 -13.90 4.06 8.03
C GLY A 163 -13.14 3.11 7.11
N PHE A 164 -13.85 2.09 6.61
CA PHE A 164 -13.32 1.14 5.65
C PHE A 164 -13.57 1.61 4.21
N PRO A 165 -12.67 1.27 3.26
CA PRO A 165 -12.93 1.52 1.85
C PRO A 165 -14.20 0.84 1.37
N LEU A 166 -14.94 1.45 0.43
CA LEU A 166 -16.24 0.96 -0.05
C LEU A 166 -16.14 -0.40 -0.78
N TRP A 167 -15.01 -0.68 -1.39
CA TRP A 167 -14.75 -1.88 -2.17
C TRP A 167 -14.40 -3.13 -1.34
N VAL A 168 -14.33 -3.00 0.00
CA VAL A 168 -14.17 -4.12 0.93
C VAL A 168 -15.38 -4.25 1.86
N SER A 169 -15.59 -5.44 2.41
CA SER A 169 -16.53 -5.71 3.48
C SER A 169 -15.77 -6.25 4.67
N VAL A 170 -16.04 -5.75 5.86
CA VAL A 170 -15.36 -6.16 7.09
C VAL A 170 -16.35 -6.50 8.17
N ASP A 171 -16.20 -7.69 8.76
CA ASP A 171 -16.85 -8.08 10.02
C ASP A 171 -15.79 -8.01 11.13
N ALA A 172 -15.81 -6.91 11.88
CA ALA A 172 -14.85 -6.68 12.94
C ALA A 172 -14.94 -7.70 14.08
N LYS A 173 -16.15 -8.20 14.39
CA LYS A 173 -16.36 -9.18 15.46
C LYS A 173 -15.74 -10.53 15.13
N LYS A 174 -15.87 -10.97 13.89
CA LYS A 174 -15.28 -12.22 13.41
C LYS A 174 -13.83 -12.07 13.01
N MET A 175 -13.33 -10.82 12.81
CA MET A 175 -12.04 -10.49 12.21
C MET A 175 -11.90 -11.12 10.82
N GLU A 176 -12.93 -10.96 10.01
CA GLU A 176 -13.03 -11.45 8.64
C GLU A 176 -13.39 -10.30 7.71
N GLY A 177 -13.01 -10.39 6.46
CA GLY A 177 -13.40 -9.44 5.45
C GLY A 177 -13.30 -10.03 4.05
N SER A 178 -13.96 -9.40 3.10
CA SER A 178 -13.95 -9.83 1.70
C SER A 178 -13.77 -8.66 0.75
N LEU A 179 -13.22 -8.96 -0.41
CA LEU A 179 -13.11 -8.03 -1.53
C LEU A 179 -14.44 -8.06 -2.28
N LYS A 180 -15.22 -6.96 -2.27
CA LYS A 180 -16.51 -6.87 -2.98
C LYS A 180 -16.32 -6.62 -4.47
N THR A 181 -15.49 -5.63 -4.78
CA THR A 181 -15.17 -5.20 -6.15
C THR A 181 -13.69 -4.87 -6.25
N LEU A 182 -13.16 -4.78 -7.46
CA LEU A 182 -11.86 -4.16 -7.64
C LEU A 182 -12.02 -2.65 -7.42
N PRO A 183 -11.04 -2.00 -6.77
CA PRO A 183 -11.11 -0.57 -6.55
C PRO A 183 -11.02 0.22 -7.87
N ASP A 184 -11.81 1.29 -7.96
CA ASP A 184 -11.79 2.23 -9.07
C ASP A 184 -10.79 3.37 -8.83
N ARG A 185 -10.55 4.22 -9.85
CA ARG A 185 -9.60 5.34 -9.76
C ARG A 185 -9.92 6.29 -8.59
N GLY A 186 -11.19 6.48 -8.26
CA GLY A 186 -11.64 7.32 -7.15
C GLY A 186 -11.29 6.78 -5.76
N ASP A 187 -11.09 5.47 -5.63
CA ASP A 187 -10.77 4.79 -4.37
C ASP A 187 -9.29 4.88 -3.98
N TYR A 188 -8.44 5.25 -4.94
CA TYR A 188 -7.00 5.39 -4.70
C TYR A 188 -6.65 6.77 -4.12
N ASN A 189 -5.44 6.87 -3.59
CA ASN A 189 -4.90 8.18 -3.24
C ASN A 189 -4.81 9.07 -4.50
N GLN A 190 -5.53 10.19 -4.50
CA GLN A 190 -5.59 11.14 -5.60
C GLN A 190 -4.23 11.76 -5.95
N GLU A 191 -3.27 11.75 -5.01
CA GLU A 191 -1.91 12.23 -5.25
C GLU A 191 -1.07 11.34 -6.19
N ILE A 192 -1.56 10.13 -6.56
CA ILE A 192 -0.86 9.24 -7.48
C ILE A 192 -1.18 9.63 -8.92
N ASN A 193 -0.14 9.92 -9.70
CA ASN A 193 -0.25 10.12 -11.15
C ASN A 193 0.32 8.91 -11.89
N GLU A 194 -0.56 7.96 -12.20
CA GLU A 194 -0.21 6.73 -12.89
C GLU A 194 0.30 6.93 -14.31
N SER A 195 -0.13 8.00 -15.00
CA SER A 195 0.32 8.30 -16.37
C SER A 195 1.82 8.52 -16.44
N LEU A 196 2.41 9.21 -15.45
CA LEU A 196 3.86 9.40 -15.37
C LEU A 196 4.63 8.09 -15.23
N ILE A 197 4.02 7.09 -14.57
CA ILE A 197 4.62 5.77 -14.42
C ILE A 197 4.57 5.01 -15.76
N VAL A 198 3.45 5.09 -16.46
CA VAL A 198 3.29 4.48 -17.78
C VAL A 198 4.29 5.09 -18.76
N GLU A 199 4.39 6.42 -18.83
CA GLU A 199 5.36 7.12 -19.67
C GLU A 199 6.81 6.72 -19.39
N LEU A 200 7.17 6.50 -18.11
CA LEU A 200 8.52 6.09 -17.73
C LEU A 200 8.90 4.71 -18.29
N TYR A 201 7.95 3.78 -18.32
CA TYR A 201 8.20 2.40 -18.76
C TYR A 201 7.94 2.18 -20.25
N SER A 202 7.28 3.11 -20.94
CA SER A 202 7.00 3.07 -22.38
C SER A 202 8.15 3.65 -23.23
N ARG A 203 9.23 4.08 -22.57
CA ARG A 203 10.46 4.58 -23.22
C ARG A 203 11.37 3.46 -23.66
#